data_7f9412bd005667e4aa042177c0e974c4
#
_entry.id   7f9412bd005667e4aa042177c0e974c4
#
_cell.length_a   1.000
_cell.length_b   1.000
_cell.length_c   1.000
_cell.angle_alpha   90.00
_cell.angle_beta   90.00
_cell.angle_gamma   90.00
#
_symmetry.space_group_name_H-M   'P 1'
#
loop_
_entity.id
_entity.type
_entity.pdbx_description
1 polymer ?
#
loop_
_entity_poly.entity_id
_entity_poly.type
_entity_poly.pdbx_seq_one_letter_code
_entity_poly.pdbx_strand_id
1 'polypeptide(L)'
;MPKPGEYVPDSTEGITRVEDLPKPKTVRRSRNYRRRRCPRCGRRAYRLRRVERRLHDLGDPRSGRPCDIHITYSQHRCPKCNVYFNAEMDDLALPKCHYTHRVLALAVRLVVEDGLPYRSASWHLWRDHRVFVPFATVQNWVEAGGEKGRSLRRRGVP
;
A
#
# COMPACT_ATOMS: atom_id res chain seq x y z
N MET A 1 -25.05 11.39 20.26
CA MET A 1 -23.81 11.89 20.89
C MET A 1 -22.86 10.75 21.15
N PRO A 2 -21.57 10.91 20.81
CA PRO A 2 -20.57 9.90 21.17
C PRO A 2 -20.46 9.80 22.70
N LYS A 3 -20.18 8.59 23.17
CA LYS A 3 -20.02 8.35 24.61
C LYS A 3 -18.78 9.07 25.13
N PRO A 4 -18.73 9.46 26.41
CA PRO A 4 -17.51 10.04 26.99
C PRO A 4 -16.32 9.12 26.75
N GLY A 5 -15.26 9.63 26.12
CA GLY A 5 -14.08 8.86 25.74
C GLY A 5 -14.10 8.26 24.34
N GLU A 6 -15.19 8.38 23.60
CA GLU A 6 -15.26 7.98 22.20
C GLU A 6 -14.74 9.10 21.31
N TYR A 7 -13.66 8.84 20.60
CA TYR A 7 -13.11 9.79 19.65
C TYR A 7 -13.86 9.71 18.33
N VAL A 8 -14.44 10.82 17.92
CA VAL A 8 -15.05 10.95 16.61
C VAL A 8 -14.19 11.94 15.82
N PRO A 9 -13.49 11.49 14.75
CA PRO A 9 -12.71 12.41 13.95
C PRO A 9 -13.60 13.47 13.32
N ASP A 10 -13.31 14.72 13.57
CA ASP A 10 -13.94 15.82 12.85
C ASP A 10 -13.38 15.88 11.44
N SER A 11 -14.15 16.38 10.49
CA SER A 11 -13.70 16.61 9.12
C SER A 11 -12.52 17.59 9.02
N THR A 12 -12.33 18.42 10.04
CA THR A 12 -11.26 19.41 10.11
C THR A 12 -10.05 18.96 10.91
N GLU A 13 -10.19 17.87 11.67
CA GLU A 13 -9.13 17.34 12.52
C GLU A 13 -8.39 16.19 11.85
N GLY A 14 -7.07 16.17 12.01
CA GLY A 14 -6.28 15.02 11.65
C GLY A 14 -6.45 13.88 12.64
N ILE A 15 -5.98 12.71 12.27
CA ILE A 15 -5.97 11.57 13.17
C ILE A 15 -4.96 11.82 14.29
N THR A 16 -5.41 11.69 15.51
CA THR A 16 -4.56 11.84 16.69
C THR A 16 -4.17 10.50 17.32
N ARG A 17 -5.00 9.46 17.14
CA ARG A 17 -4.74 8.12 17.69
C ARG A 17 -5.18 7.04 16.71
N VAL A 18 -4.36 6.00 16.58
CA VAL A 18 -4.65 4.84 15.73
C VAL A 18 -5.82 4.01 16.28
N GLU A 19 -5.93 3.93 17.60
CA GLU A 19 -6.98 3.18 18.30
C GLU A 19 -8.38 3.74 18.02
N ASP A 20 -8.47 5.01 17.67
CA ASP A 20 -9.73 5.70 17.41
C ASP A 20 -10.24 5.50 15.97
N LEU A 21 -9.51 4.73 15.15
CA LEU A 21 -9.91 4.45 13.79
C LEU A 21 -11.15 3.55 13.76
N PRO A 22 -12.11 3.81 12.86
CA PRO A 22 -13.20 2.88 12.62
C PRO A 22 -12.69 1.50 12.23
N LYS A 23 -13.41 0.44 12.61
CA LYS A 23 -13.05 -0.94 12.29
C LYS A 23 -12.94 -1.12 10.77
N PRO A 24 -11.81 -1.62 10.25
CA PRO A 24 -11.61 -1.79 8.82
C PRO A 24 -12.56 -2.84 8.20
N LYS A 25 -12.94 -2.59 6.97
CA LYS A 25 -13.55 -3.57 6.09
C LYS A 25 -12.43 -4.40 5.47
N THR A 26 -12.52 -5.72 5.59
CA THR A 26 -11.49 -6.63 5.08
C THR A 26 -11.92 -7.25 3.77
N VAL A 27 -11.09 -7.12 2.75
CA VAL A 27 -11.22 -7.81 1.47
C VAL A 27 -10.17 -8.91 1.41
N ARG A 28 -10.58 -10.14 1.17
CA ARG A 28 -9.68 -11.28 1.07
C ARG A 28 -9.32 -11.52 -0.39
N ARG A 29 -8.04 -11.69 -0.66
CA ARG A 29 -7.50 -12.05 -1.98
C ARG A 29 -6.58 -13.25 -1.83
N SER A 30 -6.54 -14.08 -2.86
CA SER A 30 -5.65 -15.25 -2.88
C SER A 30 -4.85 -15.29 -4.17
N ARG A 31 -3.54 -15.41 -4.02
CA ARG A 31 -2.59 -15.68 -5.09
C ARG A 31 -1.70 -16.85 -4.70
N ASN A 32 -2.36 -17.89 -4.27
CA ASN A 32 -1.74 -19.09 -3.74
C ASN A 32 -1.78 -20.16 -4.84
N TYR A 33 -0.64 -20.41 -5.46
CA TYR A 33 -0.49 -21.35 -6.55
C TYR A 33 0.31 -22.55 -6.12
N ARG A 34 -0.04 -23.71 -6.62
CA ARG A 34 0.68 -24.94 -6.34
C ARG A 34 2.04 -24.96 -7.02
N ARG A 35 2.12 -24.40 -8.22
CA ARG A 35 3.32 -24.34 -9.07
C ARG A 35 3.38 -23.01 -9.80
N ARG A 36 4.57 -22.48 -9.93
CA ARG A 36 4.85 -21.29 -10.73
C ARG A 36 6.18 -21.47 -11.46
N ARG A 37 6.34 -20.80 -12.59
CA ARG A 37 7.59 -20.83 -13.35
C ARG A 37 8.64 -19.94 -12.70
N CYS A 38 9.86 -20.46 -12.58
CA CYS A 38 11.00 -19.68 -12.12
C CYS A 38 11.24 -18.49 -13.05
N PRO A 39 11.39 -17.25 -12.53
CA PRO A 39 11.64 -16.09 -13.36
C PRO A 39 13.01 -16.11 -14.06
N ARG A 40 13.95 -16.94 -13.58
CA ARG A 40 15.29 -17.07 -14.18
C ARG A 40 15.39 -18.13 -15.28
N CYS A 41 14.89 -19.35 -15.00
CA CYS A 41 15.08 -20.49 -15.91
C CYS A 41 13.79 -21.03 -16.53
N GLY A 42 12.63 -20.55 -16.11
CA GLY A 42 11.33 -21.00 -16.59
C GLY A 42 10.89 -22.37 -16.11
N ARG A 43 11.69 -23.08 -15.30
CA ARG A 43 11.34 -24.36 -14.72
C ARG A 43 10.20 -24.22 -13.73
N ARG A 44 9.30 -25.21 -13.68
CA ARG A 44 8.22 -25.24 -12.70
C ARG A 44 8.79 -25.42 -11.29
N ALA A 45 8.40 -24.54 -10.39
CA ALA A 45 8.76 -24.60 -8.99
C ALA A 45 7.53 -24.80 -8.12
N TYR A 46 7.60 -25.78 -7.22
CA TYR A 46 6.52 -26.05 -6.28
C TYR A 46 6.44 -24.99 -5.19
N ARG A 47 5.26 -24.86 -4.61
CA ARG A 47 5.06 -24.00 -3.46
C ARG A 47 5.85 -24.53 -2.26
N LEU A 48 6.68 -23.64 -1.71
CA LEU A 48 7.42 -23.91 -0.49
C LEU A 48 6.55 -23.65 0.74
N ARG A 49 5.84 -22.52 0.74
CA ARG A 49 4.95 -22.12 1.83
C ARG A 49 3.93 -21.10 1.37
N ARG A 50 2.90 -20.89 2.20
CA ARG A 50 1.96 -19.78 2.08
C ARG A 50 2.41 -18.64 2.98
N VAL A 51 2.24 -17.42 2.49
CA VAL A 51 2.53 -16.21 3.24
C VAL A 51 1.31 -15.32 3.21
N GLU A 52 1.00 -14.70 4.33
CA GLU A 52 -0.07 -13.72 4.42
C GLU A 52 0.52 -12.31 4.49
N ARG A 53 -0.15 -11.39 3.82
CA ARG A 53 0.21 -9.97 3.81
C ARG A 53 -1.04 -9.13 3.94
N ARG A 54 -0.95 -8.08 4.74
CA ARG A 54 -2.01 -7.08 4.86
C ARG A 54 -1.59 -5.81 4.14
N LEU A 55 -2.48 -5.30 3.31
CA LEU A 55 -2.30 -4.02 2.61
C LEU A 55 -3.41 -3.07 3.01
N HIS A 56 -3.07 -1.81 3.25
CA HIS A 56 -4.03 -0.74 3.45
C HIS A 56 -4.39 -0.14 2.10
N ASP A 57 -5.69 -0.13 1.79
CA ASP A 57 -6.24 0.44 0.56
C ASP A 57 -7.04 1.70 0.87
N LEU A 58 -7.52 2.38 -0.17
CA LEU A 58 -8.45 3.48 -0.03
C LEU A 58 -9.74 2.98 0.63
N GLY A 59 -10.25 3.72 1.59
CA GLY A 59 -11.45 3.36 2.33
C GLY A 59 -12.72 3.42 1.51
N ASP A 60 -13.79 2.89 2.08
CA ASP A 60 -15.12 2.94 1.49
C ASP A 60 -15.75 4.31 1.71
N PRO A 61 -16.02 5.08 0.64
CA PRO A 61 -16.61 6.41 0.78
C PRO A 61 -18.05 6.39 1.29
N ARG A 62 -18.75 5.27 1.14
CA ARG A 62 -20.16 5.14 1.59
C ARG A 62 -20.26 4.91 3.09
N SER A 63 -19.49 3.96 3.61
CA SER A 63 -19.53 3.60 5.02
C SER A 63 -18.56 4.41 5.89
N GLY A 64 -17.60 5.11 5.30
CA GLY A 64 -16.53 5.80 6.02
C GLY A 64 -15.55 4.85 6.71
N ARG A 65 -15.56 3.56 6.38
CA ARG A 65 -14.68 2.55 6.97
C ARG A 65 -13.38 2.45 6.17
N PRO A 66 -12.23 2.28 6.85
CA PRO A 66 -11.00 1.89 6.18
C PRO A 66 -11.18 0.55 5.45
N CYS A 67 -10.40 0.32 4.40
CA CYS A 67 -10.35 -0.95 3.69
C CYS A 67 -8.97 -1.56 3.79
N ASP A 68 -8.90 -2.80 4.24
CA ASP A 68 -7.69 -3.60 4.26
C ASP A 68 -7.83 -4.77 3.29
N ILE A 69 -6.77 -5.07 2.56
CA ILE A 69 -6.68 -6.25 1.71
C ILE A 69 -5.82 -7.27 2.44
N HIS A 70 -6.40 -8.42 2.76
CA HIS A 70 -5.66 -9.58 3.23
C HIS A 70 -5.36 -10.48 2.04
N ILE A 71 -4.09 -10.54 1.67
CA ILE A 71 -3.66 -11.38 0.56
C ILE A 71 -2.86 -12.56 1.07
N THR A 72 -3.26 -13.77 0.64
CA THR A 72 -2.51 -14.99 0.83
C THR A 72 -1.82 -15.32 -0.48
N TYR A 73 -0.52 -15.45 -0.45
CA TYR A 73 0.27 -15.75 -1.63
C TYR A 73 1.24 -16.90 -1.40
N SER A 74 1.67 -17.52 -2.49
CA SER A 74 2.60 -18.64 -2.45
C SER A 74 4.04 -18.16 -2.65
N GLN A 75 4.93 -18.72 -1.86
CA GLN A 75 6.37 -18.59 -2.04
C GLN A 75 6.91 -19.88 -2.63
N HIS A 76 7.75 -19.76 -3.64
CA HIS A 76 8.31 -20.86 -4.40
C HIS A 76 9.84 -20.84 -4.33
N ARG A 77 10.43 -22.02 -4.51
CA ARG A 77 11.88 -22.18 -4.65
C ARG A 77 12.17 -22.97 -5.91
N CYS A 78 13.02 -22.42 -6.76
CA CYS A 78 13.51 -23.15 -7.93
C CYS A 78 14.64 -24.12 -7.50
N PRO A 79 14.49 -25.43 -7.75
CA PRO A 79 15.53 -26.39 -7.36
C PRO A 79 16.81 -26.26 -8.20
N LYS A 80 16.70 -25.76 -9.43
CA LYS A 80 17.85 -25.55 -10.31
C LYS A 80 18.64 -24.29 -9.98
N CYS A 81 17.94 -23.15 -9.84
CA CYS A 81 18.57 -21.85 -9.62
C CYS A 81 18.79 -21.56 -8.12
N ASN A 82 18.16 -22.32 -7.25
CA ASN A 82 18.16 -22.11 -5.80
C ASN A 82 17.66 -20.69 -5.42
N VAL A 83 16.71 -20.15 -6.19
CA VAL A 83 16.14 -18.83 -5.99
C VAL A 83 14.76 -18.95 -5.38
N TYR A 84 14.49 -18.10 -4.39
CA TYR A 84 13.16 -17.94 -3.80
C TYR A 84 12.42 -16.83 -4.54
N PHE A 85 11.17 -17.07 -4.85
CA PHE A 85 10.31 -16.06 -5.46
C PHE A 85 8.87 -16.20 -5.00
N ASN A 86 8.16 -15.09 -4.99
CA ASN A 86 6.77 -15.02 -4.57
C ASN A 86 5.85 -14.96 -5.80
N ALA A 87 4.59 -15.37 -5.63
CA ALA A 87 3.56 -15.05 -6.60
C ALA A 87 3.51 -13.52 -6.80
N GLU A 88 3.30 -13.10 -8.04
CA GLU A 88 3.32 -11.69 -8.40
C GLU A 88 2.19 -10.92 -7.73
N MET A 89 2.54 -9.77 -7.16
CA MET A 89 1.61 -8.81 -6.55
C MET A 89 1.89 -7.38 -7.01
N ASP A 90 2.66 -7.21 -8.08
CA ASP A 90 3.10 -5.90 -8.57
C ASP A 90 1.95 -5.00 -9.02
N ASP A 91 0.81 -5.59 -9.38
CA ASP A 91 -0.42 -4.87 -9.70
C ASP A 91 -1.12 -4.27 -8.48
N LEU A 92 -0.83 -4.76 -7.28
CA LEU A 92 -1.47 -4.30 -6.03
C LEU A 92 -0.59 -3.34 -5.23
N ALA A 93 0.67 -3.69 -5.02
CA ALA A 93 1.57 -2.91 -4.17
C ALA A 93 3.03 -3.14 -4.51
N LEU A 94 3.87 -2.18 -4.14
CA LEU A 94 5.32 -2.31 -4.20
C LEU A 94 5.81 -3.36 -3.19
N PRO A 95 6.97 -4.02 -3.46
CA PRO A 95 7.59 -4.91 -2.49
C PRO A 95 7.81 -4.20 -1.14
N LYS A 96 7.51 -4.90 -0.06
CA LYS A 96 7.64 -4.41 1.33
C LYS A 96 6.79 -3.17 1.67
N CYS A 97 5.95 -2.71 0.77
CA CYS A 97 5.02 -1.61 1.03
C CYS A 97 3.75 -2.14 1.70
N HIS A 98 3.26 -1.43 2.71
CA HIS A 98 2.02 -1.79 3.42
C HIS A 98 0.77 -1.15 2.82
N TYR A 99 0.93 -0.37 1.76
CA TYR A 99 -0.14 0.37 1.09
C TYR A 99 -0.25 -0.06 -0.36
N THR A 100 -1.47 -0.04 -0.89
CA THR A 100 -1.71 -0.32 -2.31
C THR A 100 -1.15 0.79 -3.20
N HIS A 101 -0.92 0.49 -4.47
CA HIS A 101 -0.51 1.50 -5.45
C HIS A 101 -1.47 2.69 -5.53
N ARG A 102 -2.76 2.45 -5.33
CA ARG A 102 -3.79 3.50 -5.34
C ARG A 102 -3.56 4.54 -4.25
N VAL A 103 -3.21 4.08 -3.05
CA VAL A 103 -2.91 4.96 -1.91
C VAL A 103 -1.65 5.77 -2.20
N LEU A 104 -0.59 5.10 -2.65
CA LEU A 104 0.67 5.74 -2.98
C LEU A 104 0.50 6.80 -4.08
N ALA A 105 -0.17 6.44 -5.16
CA ALA A 105 -0.42 7.34 -6.29
C ALA A 105 -1.21 8.58 -5.87
N LEU A 106 -2.26 8.40 -5.05
CA LEU A 106 -3.06 9.50 -4.55
C LEU A 106 -2.25 10.42 -3.62
N ALA A 107 -1.45 9.85 -2.71
CA ALA A 107 -0.61 10.62 -1.81
C ALA A 107 0.39 11.51 -2.57
N VAL A 108 1.07 10.94 -3.55
CA VAL A 108 2.02 11.69 -4.39
C VAL A 108 1.32 12.78 -5.19
N ARG A 109 0.16 12.48 -5.76
CA ARG A 109 -0.66 13.45 -6.51
C ARG A 109 -1.07 14.64 -5.66
N LEU A 110 -1.53 14.40 -4.44
CA LEU A 110 -1.94 15.47 -3.52
C LEU A 110 -0.82 16.47 -3.25
N VAL A 111 0.41 15.99 -3.15
CA VAL A 111 1.57 16.85 -2.90
C VAL A 111 2.08 17.49 -4.18
N VAL A 112 2.30 16.70 -5.23
CA VAL A 112 2.98 17.15 -6.46
C VAL A 112 2.04 17.94 -7.36
N GLU A 113 0.82 17.47 -7.57
CA GLU A 113 -0.15 18.14 -8.46
C GLU A 113 -0.98 19.19 -7.72
N ASP A 114 -1.47 18.87 -6.53
CA ASP A 114 -2.36 19.74 -5.77
C ASP A 114 -1.62 20.68 -4.84
N GLY A 115 -0.32 20.49 -4.66
CA GLY A 115 0.54 21.39 -3.89
C GLY A 115 0.33 21.35 -2.39
N LEU A 116 -0.25 20.27 -1.85
CA LEU A 116 -0.48 20.15 -0.42
C LEU A 116 0.83 19.88 0.35
N PRO A 117 1.02 20.51 1.51
CA PRO A 117 2.06 20.10 2.46
C PRO A 117 1.87 18.63 2.87
N TYR A 118 2.95 17.95 3.26
CA TYR A 118 2.91 16.54 3.63
C TYR A 118 1.89 16.22 4.73
N ARG A 119 1.78 17.06 5.74
CA ARG A 119 0.79 16.88 6.83
C ARG A 119 -0.63 17.06 6.33
N SER A 120 -0.87 18.03 5.48
CA SER A 120 -2.20 18.26 4.87
C SER A 120 -2.60 17.10 3.96
N ALA A 121 -1.66 16.54 3.20
CA ALA A 121 -1.89 15.37 2.39
C ALA A 121 -2.25 14.15 3.26
N SER A 122 -1.57 13.95 4.37
CA SER A 122 -1.88 12.88 5.34
C SER A 122 -3.30 13.03 5.90
N TRP A 123 -3.71 14.23 6.28
CA TRP A 123 -5.06 14.50 6.77
C TRP A 123 -6.12 14.31 5.70
N HIS A 124 -5.85 14.72 4.48
CA HIS A 124 -6.74 14.53 3.35
C HIS A 124 -6.98 13.04 3.07
N LEU A 125 -5.94 12.24 3.08
CA LEU A 125 -6.03 10.78 2.91
C LEU A 125 -6.94 10.15 3.97
N TRP A 126 -6.81 10.54 5.21
CA TRP A 126 -7.69 10.04 6.25
C TRP A 126 -9.11 10.57 6.13
N ARG A 127 -9.28 11.86 6.02
CA ARG A 127 -10.58 12.52 6.02
C ARG A 127 -11.46 12.09 4.85
N ASP A 128 -10.89 12.04 3.65
CA ASP A 128 -11.65 11.80 2.44
C ASP A 128 -11.55 10.35 1.93
N HIS A 129 -10.49 9.63 2.30
CA HIS A 129 -10.24 8.28 1.78
C HIS A 129 -10.05 7.21 2.86
N ARG A 130 -10.17 7.58 4.12
CA ARG A 130 -10.11 6.66 5.26
C ARG A 130 -8.88 5.76 5.29
N VAL A 131 -7.76 6.26 4.84
CA VAL A 131 -6.47 5.59 4.95
C VAL A 131 -5.50 6.49 5.69
N PHE A 132 -4.91 5.96 6.76
CA PHE A 132 -3.92 6.69 7.54
C PHE A 132 -2.52 6.43 7.01
N VAL A 133 -1.91 7.45 6.47
CA VAL A 133 -0.52 7.43 6.01
C VAL A 133 0.24 8.52 6.77
N PRO A 134 1.24 8.19 7.60
CA PRO A 134 2.04 9.20 8.28
C PRO A 134 2.67 10.18 7.29
N PHE A 135 2.76 11.45 7.67
CA PHE A 135 3.31 12.47 6.77
C PHE A 135 4.76 12.17 6.35
N ALA A 136 5.55 11.54 7.22
CA ALA A 136 6.92 11.13 6.89
C ALA A 136 6.95 10.07 5.77
N THR A 137 5.98 9.17 5.75
CA THR A 137 5.83 8.18 4.68
C THR A 137 5.47 8.86 3.36
N VAL A 138 4.54 9.81 3.39
CA VAL A 138 4.18 10.61 2.19
C VAL A 138 5.42 11.33 1.66
N GLN A 139 6.18 11.97 2.54
CA GLN A 139 7.43 12.65 2.19
C GLN A 139 8.42 11.70 1.50
N ASN A 140 8.64 10.52 2.06
CA ASN A 140 9.55 9.52 1.49
C ASN A 140 9.12 9.10 0.09
N TRP A 141 7.83 8.91 -0.14
CA TRP A 141 7.31 8.54 -1.46
C TRP A 141 7.51 9.65 -2.50
N VAL A 142 7.26 10.90 -2.12
CA VAL A 142 7.44 12.05 -3.01
C VAL A 142 8.91 12.24 -3.35
N GLU A 143 9.80 12.16 -2.38
CA GLU A 143 11.23 12.29 -2.58
C GLU A 143 11.81 11.18 -3.46
N ALA A 144 11.39 9.93 -3.23
CA ALA A 144 11.80 8.79 -4.05
C ALA A 144 11.37 8.96 -5.52
N GLY A 145 10.16 9.47 -5.75
CA GLY A 145 9.68 9.80 -7.10
C GLY A 145 10.49 10.90 -7.76
N GLY A 146 10.86 11.94 -7.00
CA GLY A 146 11.70 13.02 -7.46
C GLY A 146 13.11 12.57 -7.86
N GLU A 147 13.72 11.69 -7.10
CA GLU A 147 15.04 11.11 -7.42
C GLU A 147 15.01 10.29 -8.70
N LYS A 148 14.00 9.45 -8.89
CA LYS A 148 13.80 8.71 -10.14
C LYS A 148 13.68 9.64 -11.34
N GLY A 149 12.91 10.70 -11.22
CA GLY A 149 12.75 11.70 -12.28
C GLY A 149 14.05 12.37 -12.66
N ARG A 150 14.87 12.73 -11.68
CA ARG A 150 16.22 13.32 -11.92
C ARG A 150 17.16 12.33 -12.60
N SER A 151 17.16 11.08 -12.18
CA SER A 151 18.00 10.03 -12.78
C SER A 151 17.64 9.80 -14.24
N LEU A 152 16.35 9.76 -14.58
CA LEU A 152 15.90 9.62 -15.96
C LEU A 152 16.29 10.81 -16.83
N ARG A 153 16.19 12.04 -16.33
CA ARG A 153 16.63 13.23 -17.04
C ARG A 153 18.14 13.23 -17.33
N ARG A 154 18.95 12.82 -16.36
CA ARG A 154 20.41 12.69 -16.54
C ARG A 154 20.79 11.67 -17.62
N ARG A 155 19.97 10.66 -17.85
CA ARG A 155 20.19 9.64 -18.90
C ARG A 155 19.66 10.06 -20.27
N GLY A 156 19.16 11.27 -20.41
CA GLY A 156 18.60 11.78 -21.67
C GLY A 156 17.29 11.13 -22.08
N VAL A 157 16.58 10.52 -21.15
CA VAL A 157 15.23 9.97 -21.36
C VAL A 157 14.24 11.11 -21.18
N PRO A 158 13.39 11.41 -22.19
CA PRO A 158 12.39 12.48 -22.10
C PRO A 158 11.32 12.20 -21.03
#